data_8cd7726ace511ba51fbff7304f4b8fce
#
_entry.id   8cd7726ace511ba51fbff7304f4b8fce
#
_cell.length_a   1.000
_cell.length_b   1.000
_cell.length_c   1.000
_cell.angle_alpha   90.00
_cell.angle_beta   90.00
_cell.angle_gamma   90.00
#
_symmetry.space_group_name_H-M   'P 1'
#
loop_
_entity.id
_entity.type
_entity.pdbx_description
1 polymer ?
#
loop_
_entity_poly.entity_id
_entity_poly.type
_entity_poly.pdbx_seq_one_letter_code
_entity_poly.pdbx_strand_id
1 'polypeptide(L)'
;MIRVKICGITNAADARVAVEAGADALGFIFVEGTPRFIEPAAAAAIIAWLPPFVTPVGVFWDHAEGHVKAIAEQCRLGALQFHGDEAPEALAEHRLPVIKTIKLPPVSTIEGMPEYRTREQFEALQYHKVAAAVLLDTAVRWSEGEAREPIEWRQAAVIAATYRDKPRPR
;
A
#
# COMPACT_ATOMS: atom_id res chain seq x y z
N MET A 1 19.27 -2.91 -1.33
CA MET A 1 18.61 -4.17 -0.91
C MET A 1 17.14 -4.07 -1.30
N ILE A 2 16.61 -5.08 -1.98
CA ILE A 2 15.19 -5.15 -2.35
C ILE A 2 14.40 -5.61 -1.12
N ARG A 3 13.24 -5.00 -0.86
CA ARG A 3 12.28 -5.42 0.16
C ARG A 3 11.05 -6.00 -0.52
N VAL A 4 10.52 -7.08 0.02
CA VAL A 4 9.38 -7.80 -0.54
C VAL A 4 8.20 -7.77 0.42
N LYS A 5 7.06 -7.27 -0.05
CA LYS A 5 5.78 -7.34 0.66
C LYS A 5 4.82 -8.26 -0.09
N ILE A 6 4.30 -9.27 0.58
CA ILE A 6 3.22 -10.12 0.05
C ILE A 6 1.89 -9.60 0.58
N CYS A 7 0.96 -9.28 -0.31
CA CYS A 7 -0.28 -8.56 0.04
C CYS A 7 -1.54 -9.39 -0.19
N GLY A 8 -2.48 -9.29 0.74
CA GLY A 8 -3.76 -9.98 0.68
C GLY A 8 -3.71 -11.36 1.34
N ILE A 9 -3.01 -11.45 2.46
CA ILE A 9 -2.99 -12.64 3.32
C ILE A 9 -4.36 -12.79 3.98
N THR A 10 -4.97 -13.97 3.83
CA THR A 10 -6.28 -14.30 4.41
C THR A 10 -6.25 -15.53 5.31
N ASN A 11 -5.14 -16.26 5.35
CA ASN A 11 -5.00 -17.46 6.17
C ASN A 11 -3.56 -17.68 6.66
N ALA A 12 -3.39 -18.51 7.68
CA ALA A 12 -2.11 -18.77 8.30
C ALA A 12 -1.14 -19.60 7.42
N ALA A 13 -1.67 -20.44 6.52
CA ALA A 13 -0.83 -21.26 5.63
C ALA A 13 -0.08 -20.35 4.64
N ASP A 14 -0.79 -19.46 3.96
CA ASP A 14 -0.19 -18.50 3.03
C ASP A 14 0.79 -17.55 3.73
N ALA A 15 0.46 -17.11 4.95
CA ALA A 15 1.36 -16.30 5.75
C ALA A 15 2.69 -17.01 6.04
N ARG A 16 2.65 -18.31 6.40
CA ARG A 16 3.86 -19.12 6.65
C ARG A 16 4.71 -19.25 5.38
N VAL A 17 4.09 -19.62 4.26
CA VAL A 17 4.79 -19.75 2.98
C VAL A 17 5.48 -18.42 2.60
N ALA A 18 4.79 -17.30 2.76
CA ALA A 18 5.36 -15.97 2.47
C ALA A 18 6.57 -15.64 3.38
N VAL A 19 6.48 -15.95 4.68
CA VAL A 19 7.59 -15.75 5.64
C VAL A 19 8.77 -16.67 5.30
N GLU A 20 8.53 -17.95 5.03
CA GLU A 20 9.56 -18.91 4.65
C GLU A 20 10.25 -18.54 3.33
N ALA A 21 9.51 -17.92 2.40
CA ALA A 21 10.06 -17.38 1.15
C ALA A 21 10.85 -16.07 1.34
N GLY A 22 10.93 -15.53 2.56
CA GLY A 22 11.73 -14.35 2.87
C GLY A 22 11.00 -13.01 2.69
N ALA A 23 9.67 -12.98 2.81
CA ALA A 23 8.94 -11.71 2.80
C ALA A 23 9.33 -10.81 3.98
N ASP A 24 9.61 -9.53 3.72
CA ASP A 24 9.88 -8.50 4.73
C ASP A 24 8.60 -7.95 5.36
N ALA A 25 7.47 -8.04 4.66
CA ALA A 25 6.18 -7.56 5.13
C ALA A 25 5.02 -8.39 4.59
N LEU A 26 3.94 -8.49 5.39
CA LEU A 26 2.68 -9.11 5.00
C LEU A 26 1.55 -8.08 5.04
N GLY A 27 0.75 -8.01 3.97
CA GLY A 27 -0.40 -7.12 3.86
C GLY A 27 -1.72 -7.83 4.16
N PHE A 28 -2.52 -7.22 5.04
CA PHE A 28 -3.85 -7.66 5.45
C PHE A 28 -4.86 -6.62 4.99
N ILE A 29 -5.83 -7.02 4.15
CA ILE A 29 -6.78 -6.09 3.53
C ILE A 29 -8.06 -6.04 4.37
N PHE A 30 -8.34 -4.87 4.95
CA PHE A 30 -9.53 -4.62 5.78
C PHE A 30 -10.67 -3.93 4.99
N VAL A 31 -10.62 -4.04 3.66
CA VAL A 31 -11.63 -3.46 2.76
C VAL A 31 -12.70 -4.51 2.47
N GLU A 32 -13.86 -4.36 3.09
CA GLU A 32 -15.00 -5.25 2.89
C GLU A 32 -15.42 -5.34 1.42
N GLY A 33 -15.96 -6.49 1.02
CA GLY A 33 -16.39 -6.73 -0.35
C GLY A 33 -15.26 -7.01 -1.35
N THR A 34 -14.00 -7.03 -0.90
CA THR A 34 -12.88 -7.47 -1.75
C THR A 34 -12.61 -8.97 -1.57
N PRO A 35 -12.14 -9.68 -2.62
CA PRO A 35 -11.88 -11.13 -2.54
C PRO A 35 -10.82 -11.52 -1.51
N ARG A 36 -9.98 -10.56 -1.07
CA ARG A 36 -8.89 -10.77 -0.10
C ARG A 36 -9.13 -10.02 1.21
N PHE A 37 -10.40 -9.72 1.52
CA PHE A 37 -10.78 -9.19 2.83
C PHE A 37 -10.47 -10.20 3.93
N ILE A 38 -10.00 -9.71 5.07
CA ILE A 38 -9.81 -10.52 6.28
C ILE A 38 -10.38 -9.79 7.49
N GLU A 39 -11.11 -10.52 8.32
CA GLU A 39 -11.61 -10.02 9.59
C GLU A 39 -10.47 -9.64 10.53
N PRO A 40 -10.56 -8.51 11.26
CA PRO A 40 -9.50 -8.06 12.17
C PRO A 40 -9.09 -9.11 13.21
N ALA A 41 -10.04 -9.88 13.75
CA ALA A 41 -9.73 -10.93 14.70
C ALA A 41 -8.89 -12.07 14.09
N ALA A 42 -9.20 -12.46 12.84
CA ALA A 42 -8.43 -13.47 12.12
C ALA A 42 -7.03 -12.96 11.75
N ALA A 43 -6.92 -11.69 11.31
CA ALA A 43 -5.63 -11.05 11.05
C ALA A 43 -4.77 -10.98 12.31
N ALA A 44 -5.34 -10.58 13.45
CA ALA A 44 -4.63 -10.51 14.73
C ALA A 44 -4.08 -11.88 15.15
N ALA A 45 -4.84 -12.96 14.96
CA ALA A 45 -4.39 -14.32 15.25
C ALA A 45 -3.20 -14.74 14.38
N ILE A 46 -3.18 -14.37 13.11
CA ILE A 46 -2.04 -14.63 12.21
C ILE A 46 -0.84 -13.77 12.61
N ILE A 47 -1.04 -12.50 12.87
CA ILE A 47 0.03 -11.55 13.19
C ILE A 47 0.73 -11.91 14.50
N ALA A 48 0.02 -12.49 15.47
CA ALA A 48 0.55 -12.84 16.78
C ALA A 48 1.76 -13.81 16.73
N TRP A 49 1.91 -14.62 15.69
CA TRP A 49 3.03 -15.55 15.53
C TRP A 49 4.07 -15.11 14.48
N LEU A 50 3.88 -13.96 13.82
CA LEU A 50 4.87 -13.47 12.86
C LEU A 50 6.23 -13.26 13.52
N PRO A 51 7.32 -13.59 12.81
CA PRO A 51 8.66 -13.24 13.26
C PRO A 51 8.83 -11.73 13.45
N PRO A 52 9.66 -11.28 14.41
CA PRO A 52 9.77 -9.85 14.78
C PRO A 52 10.26 -8.95 13.65
N PHE A 53 10.87 -9.48 12.61
CA PHE A 53 11.39 -8.71 11.47
C PHE A 53 10.46 -8.74 10.25
N VAL A 54 9.27 -9.35 10.37
CA VAL A 54 8.23 -9.31 9.33
C VAL A 54 7.17 -8.28 9.72
N THR A 55 7.05 -7.23 8.94
CA THR A 55 6.14 -6.12 9.24
C THR A 55 4.69 -6.45 8.84
N PRO A 56 3.72 -6.47 9.77
CA PRO A 56 2.30 -6.56 9.42
C PRO A 56 1.79 -5.21 8.93
N VAL A 57 1.27 -5.16 7.71
CA VAL A 57 0.76 -3.95 7.06
C VAL A 57 -0.74 -4.05 6.88
N GLY A 58 -1.51 -3.14 7.49
CA GLY A 58 -2.95 -3.03 7.24
C GLY A 58 -3.21 -2.23 5.97
N VAL A 59 -4.11 -2.72 5.12
CA VAL A 59 -4.52 -2.03 3.89
C VAL A 59 -5.95 -1.52 4.06
N PHE A 60 -6.11 -0.21 3.84
CA PHE A 60 -7.35 0.53 4.02
C PHE A 60 -7.72 1.31 2.75
N TRP A 61 -8.99 1.61 2.58
CA TRP A 61 -9.55 2.36 1.47
C TRP A 61 -10.67 3.26 1.97
N ASP A 62 -10.40 4.56 2.10
CA ASP A 62 -11.35 5.59 2.54
C ASP A 62 -12.07 5.29 3.87
N HIS A 63 -11.38 4.63 4.80
CA HIS A 63 -11.90 4.34 6.12
C HIS A 63 -11.82 5.55 7.04
N ALA A 64 -12.79 5.67 7.94
CA ALA A 64 -12.73 6.64 9.02
C ALA A 64 -11.51 6.40 9.92
N GLU A 65 -10.85 7.47 10.35
CA GLU A 65 -9.62 7.43 11.17
C GLU A 65 -9.75 6.56 12.42
N GLY A 66 -10.87 6.70 13.14
CA GLY A 66 -11.14 5.91 14.36
C GLY A 66 -11.19 4.41 14.09
N HIS A 67 -11.74 4.00 12.94
CA HIS A 67 -11.77 2.60 12.52
C HIS A 67 -10.37 2.06 12.19
N VAL A 68 -9.57 2.84 11.46
CA VAL A 68 -8.17 2.50 11.17
C VAL A 68 -7.36 2.33 12.47
N LYS A 69 -7.50 3.26 13.42
CA LYS A 69 -6.82 3.21 14.72
C LYS A 69 -7.22 1.96 15.52
N ALA A 70 -8.51 1.65 15.60
CA ALA A 70 -9.00 0.48 16.32
C ALA A 70 -8.45 -0.84 15.75
N ILE A 71 -8.45 -0.99 14.42
CA ILE A 71 -7.87 -2.17 13.76
C ILE A 71 -6.35 -2.23 13.95
N ALA A 72 -5.66 -1.09 13.83
CA ALA A 72 -4.21 -1.03 14.00
C ALA A 72 -3.78 -1.49 15.41
N GLU A 73 -4.51 -1.08 16.43
CA GLU A 73 -4.28 -1.49 17.83
C GLU A 73 -4.63 -2.97 18.05
N GLN A 74 -5.83 -3.39 17.62
CA GLN A 74 -6.29 -4.78 17.76
C GLN A 74 -5.33 -5.77 17.11
N CYS A 75 -4.86 -5.46 15.90
CA CYS A 75 -3.99 -6.34 15.11
C CYS A 75 -2.51 -6.11 15.40
N ARG A 76 -2.11 -5.11 16.18
CA ARG A 76 -0.71 -4.71 16.40
C ARG A 76 0.03 -4.50 15.07
N LEU A 77 -0.57 -3.71 14.19
CA LEU A 77 0.03 -3.41 12.89
C LEU A 77 1.35 -2.65 13.05
N GLY A 78 2.29 -2.90 12.14
CA GLY A 78 3.58 -2.20 12.07
C GLY A 78 3.59 -1.05 11.05
N ALA A 79 2.65 -1.03 10.10
CA ALA A 79 2.48 0.04 9.12
C ALA A 79 1.04 0.07 8.57
N LEU A 80 0.65 1.20 7.99
CA LEU A 80 -0.66 1.44 7.39
C LEU A 80 -0.48 1.76 5.91
N GLN A 81 -1.20 1.05 5.04
CA GLN A 81 -1.25 1.34 3.61
C GLN A 81 -2.63 1.89 3.25
N PHE A 82 -2.65 3.07 2.65
CA PHE A 82 -3.88 3.72 2.20
C PHE A 82 -3.98 3.65 0.68
N HIS A 83 -5.09 3.09 0.20
CA HIS A 83 -5.34 2.79 -1.21
C HIS A 83 -6.46 3.62 -1.82
N GLY A 84 -7.18 4.41 -1.04
CA GLY A 84 -8.26 5.30 -1.43
C GLY A 84 -7.80 6.70 -1.80
N ASP A 85 -8.69 7.67 -1.62
CA ASP A 85 -8.46 9.08 -1.93
C ASP A 85 -8.25 9.91 -0.64
N GLU A 86 -7.65 9.27 0.40
CA GLU A 86 -7.40 9.88 1.70
C GLU A 86 -6.49 11.11 1.57
N ALA A 87 -6.92 12.25 2.16
CA ALA A 87 -6.16 13.50 2.12
C ALA A 87 -4.85 13.40 2.94
N PRO A 88 -3.77 14.12 2.54
CA PRO A 88 -2.50 14.11 3.28
C PRO A 88 -2.64 14.48 4.75
N GLU A 89 -3.54 15.43 5.07
CA GLU A 89 -3.78 15.89 6.44
C GLU A 89 -4.33 14.77 7.32
N ALA A 90 -5.25 13.94 6.79
CA ALA A 90 -5.78 12.79 7.51
C ALA A 90 -4.70 11.73 7.77
N LEU A 91 -3.77 11.56 6.83
CA LEU A 91 -2.68 10.60 6.98
C LEU A 91 -1.62 11.04 8.00
N ALA A 92 -1.46 12.35 8.21
CA ALA A 92 -0.51 12.91 9.17
C ALA A 92 -0.87 12.60 10.64
N GLU A 93 -2.13 12.28 10.91
CA GLU A 93 -2.64 11.97 12.26
C GLU A 93 -2.23 10.55 12.75
N HIS A 94 -1.72 9.71 11.86
CA HIS A 94 -1.31 8.35 12.20
C HIS A 94 0.11 8.30 12.76
N ARG A 95 0.31 7.56 13.85
CA ARG A 95 1.63 7.37 14.49
C ARG A 95 2.46 6.28 13.82
N LEU A 96 1.81 5.33 13.16
CA LEU A 96 2.48 4.25 12.42
C LEU A 96 2.97 4.76 11.07
N PRO A 97 4.04 4.17 10.52
CA PRO A 97 4.50 4.47 9.17
C PRO A 97 3.37 4.31 8.15
N VAL A 98 3.18 5.34 7.33
CA VAL A 98 2.16 5.39 6.29
C VAL A 98 2.77 5.05 4.93
N ILE A 99 2.10 4.18 4.20
CA ILE A 99 2.37 3.87 2.79
C ILE A 99 1.18 4.40 1.99
N LYS A 100 1.39 5.37 1.10
CA LYS A 100 0.32 5.86 0.22
C LYS A 100 0.39 5.22 -1.14
N THR A 101 -0.71 4.66 -1.61
CA THR A 101 -0.83 4.17 -2.98
C THR A 101 -1.16 5.31 -3.92
N ILE A 102 -0.34 5.47 -4.97
CA ILE A 102 -0.56 6.39 -6.09
C ILE A 102 -0.97 5.54 -7.29
N LYS A 103 -2.14 5.84 -7.82
CA LYS A 103 -2.71 5.12 -8.97
C LYS A 103 -2.18 5.72 -10.26
N LEU A 104 -1.46 4.93 -11.05
CA LEU A 104 -0.96 5.32 -12.36
C LEU A 104 -1.91 4.85 -13.45
N PRO A 105 -2.13 5.67 -14.50
CA PRO A 105 -2.90 5.24 -15.65
C PRO A 105 -2.21 4.08 -16.37
N PRO A 106 -2.94 3.19 -17.03
CA PRO A 106 -2.35 2.13 -17.85
C PRO A 106 -1.63 2.70 -19.07
N VAL A 107 -0.62 1.97 -19.55
CA VAL A 107 0.22 2.38 -20.71
C VAL A 107 -0.63 2.75 -21.93
N SER A 108 -1.69 2.01 -22.21
CA SER A 108 -2.59 2.25 -23.36
C SER A 108 -3.26 3.63 -23.34
N THR A 109 -3.39 4.28 -22.19
CA THR A 109 -4.04 5.60 -22.08
C THR A 109 -3.08 6.77 -22.29
N ILE A 110 -1.77 6.52 -22.35
CA ILE A 110 -0.72 7.55 -22.45
C ILE A 110 0.07 7.53 -23.75
N GLU A 111 -0.23 6.60 -24.67
CA GLU A 111 0.37 6.60 -26.01
C GLU A 111 0.04 7.90 -26.76
N GLY A 112 1.08 8.68 -27.09
CA GLY A 112 0.95 9.92 -27.86
C GLY A 112 0.83 11.21 -27.04
N MET A 113 0.92 11.17 -25.71
CA MET A 113 0.94 12.40 -24.89
C MET A 113 2.36 12.93 -24.74
N PRO A 114 2.66 14.15 -25.22
CA PRO A 114 3.94 14.80 -24.97
C PRO A 114 4.04 15.27 -23.52
N GLU A 115 5.20 15.06 -22.91
CA GLU A 115 5.59 15.56 -21.57
C GLU A 115 4.55 15.38 -20.47
N TYR A 116 4.51 14.20 -19.95
CA TYR A 116 3.64 13.85 -18.85
C TYR A 116 4.23 14.32 -17.50
N ARG A 117 4.12 15.59 -17.20
CA ARG A 117 4.15 16.08 -15.80
C ARG A 117 2.75 15.99 -15.26
N THR A 118 2.43 14.86 -14.70
CA THR A 118 1.06 14.51 -14.44
C THR A 118 0.56 14.90 -13.08
N ARG A 119 -0.76 14.93 -13.01
CA ARG A 119 -1.55 14.95 -11.78
C ARG A 119 -0.94 14.00 -10.73
N GLU A 120 -0.52 12.79 -11.12
CA GLU A 120 0.03 11.76 -10.22
C GLU A 120 1.40 12.15 -9.63
N GLN A 121 2.23 12.89 -10.34
CA GLN A 121 3.47 13.43 -9.78
C GLN A 121 3.19 14.51 -8.73
N PHE A 122 2.22 15.39 -8.98
CA PHE A 122 1.80 16.36 -8.00
C PHE A 122 1.13 15.70 -6.80
N GLU A 123 0.31 14.70 -7.04
CA GLU A 123 -0.31 13.90 -6.00
C GLU A 123 0.76 13.22 -5.14
N ALA A 124 1.71 12.52 -5.74
CA ALA A 124 2.82 11.92 -5.03
C ALA A 124 3.59 12.95 -4.17
N LEU A 125 3.82 14.16 -4.70
CA LEU A 125 4.48 15.24 -3.96
C LEU A 125 3.73 15.71 -2.72
N GLN A 126 2.42 15.69 -2.73
CA GLN A 126 1.60 16.11 -1.58
C GLN A 126 1.82 15.16 -0.38
N TYR A 127 1.98 13.86 -0.64
CA TYR A 127 2.17 12.86 0.39
C TYR A 127 3.60 12.74 0.92
N HIS A 128 4.59 13.38 0.30
CA HIS A 128 5.99 13.17 0.68
C HIS A 128 6.34 13.57 2.12
N LYS A 129 5.54 14.44 2.75
CA LYS A 129 5.74 14.89 4.14
C LYS A 129 5.09 13.97 5.16
N VAL A 130 4.10 13.19 4.73
CA VAL A 130 3.26 12.37 5.62
C VAL A 130 3.42 10.88 5.36
N ALA A 131 3.80 10.46 4.17
CA ALA A 131 4.00 9.05 3.84
C ALA A 131 5.48 8.67 3.96
N ALA A 132 5.75 7.60 4.70
CA ALA A 132 7.07 6.99 4.82
C ALA A 132 7.51 6.30 3.51
N ALA A 133 6.53 5.86 2.71
CA ALA A 133 6.73 5.26 1.39
C ALA A 133 5.53 5.51 0.48
N VAL A 134 5.76 5.44 -0.84
CA VAL A 134 4.69 5.35 -1.84
C VAL A 134 4.70 4.00 -2.51
N LEU A 135 3.51 3.49 -2.82
CA LEU A 135 3.29 2.32 -3.64
C LEU A 135 2.68 2.78 -4.96
N LEU A 136 3.26 2.39 -6.08
CA LEU A 136 2.72 2.69 -7.40
C LEU A 136 1.89 1.50 -7.88
N ASP A 137 0.63 1.72 -8.20
CA ASP A 137 -0.28 0.69 -8.68
C ASP A 137 -1.04 1.18 -9.93
N THR A 138 -1.60 0.26 -10.70
CA THR A 138 -2.40 0.63 -11.86
C THR A 138 -3.76 1.18 -11.43
N ALA A 139 -4.27 2.19 -12.16
CA ALA A 139 -5.60 2.77 -11.93
C ALA A 139 -6.75 1.83 -12.37
N VAL A 140 -6.46 0.68 -12.96
CA VAL A 140 -7.45 -0.26 -13.48
C VAL A 140 -8.09 -1.06 -12.35
N ARG A 141 -9.43 -1.07 -12.29
CA ARG A 141 -10.17 -1.99 -11.41
C ARG A 141 -9.91 -3.42 -11.85
N TRP A 142 -9.63 -4.27 -10.88
CA TRP A 142 -9.47 -5.69 -11.13
C TRP A 142 -10.83 -6.29 -11.57
N SER A 143 -10.87 -6.90 -12.75
CA SER A 143 -11.94 -7.79 -13.18
C SER A 143 -11.38 -9.22 -13.29
N GLU A 144 -12.13 -10.21 -12.83
CA GLU A 144 -11.72 -11.62 -12.91
C GLU A 144 -11.46 -12.00 -14.38
N GLY A 145 -10.26 -12.53 -14.65
CA GLY A 145 -9.90 -13.06 -15.96
C GLY A 145 -9.21 -12.10 -16.93
N GLU A 146 -9.06 -10.82 -16.60
CA GLU A 146 -8.29 -9.88 -17.41
C GLU A 146 -6.83 -9.75 -16.96
N ALA A 147 -5.91 -9.79 -17.92
CA ALA A 147 -4.52 -9.46 -17.65
C ALA A 147 -4.41 -7.97 -17.27
N ARG A 148 -3.74 -7.67 -16.16
CA ARG A 148 -3.46 -6.27 -15.79
C ARG A 148 -2.50 -5.65 -16.79
N GLU A 149 -2.86 -4.48 -17.34
CA GLU A 149 -1.89 -3.69 -18.06
C GLU A 149 -0.78 -3.22 -17.12
N PRO A 150 0.49 -3.22 -17.56
CA PRO A 150 1.59 -2.71 -16.76
C PRO A 150 1.46 -1.20 -16.57
N ILE A 151 2.04 -0.70 -15.47
CA ILE A 151 2.25 0.74 -15.28
C ILE A 151 3.30 1.25 -16.27
N GLU A 152 3.23 2.54 -16.62
CA GLU A 152 4.29 3.17 -17.40
C GLU A 152 5.55 3.36 -16.53
N TRP A 153 6.58 2.56 -16.82
CA TRP A 153 7.80 2.49 -16.00
C TRP A 153 8.62 3.78 -16.00
N ARG A 154 8.56 4.60 -17.06
CA ARG A 154 9.26 5.91 -17.11
C ARG A 154 8.63 6.87 -16.10
N GLN A 155 7.30 6.91 -16.04
CA GLN A 155 6.58 7.71 -15.06
C GLN A 155 6.87 7.22 -13.63
N ALA A 156 6.83 5.92 -13.40
CA ALA A 156 7.20 5.34 -12.12
C ALA A 156 8.62 5.74 -11.69
N ALA A 157 9.58 5.73 -12.62
CA ALA A 157 10.95 6.13 -12.35
C ALA A 157 11.08 7.61 -11.97
N VAL A 158 10.32 8.51 -12.62
CA VAL A 158 10.29 9.94 -12.27
C VAL A 158 9.74 10.16 -10.87
N ILE A 159 8.63 9.49 -10.51
CA ILE A 159 8.07 9.56 -9.16
C ILE A 159 9.07 9.01 -8.13
N ALA A 160 9.67 7.87 -8.40
CA ALA A 160 10.66 7.26 -7.51
C ALA A 160 11.90 8.16 -7.30
N ALA A 161 12.38 8.83 -8.36
CA ALA A 161 13.48 9.79 -8.25
C ALA A 161 13.10 10.98 -7.37
N THR A 162 11.87 11.49 -7.48
CA THR A 162 11.36 12.59 -6.66
C THR A 162 11.36 12.25 -5.16
N TYR A 163 11.10 10.97 -4.82
CA TYR A 163 11.08 10.51 -3.42
C TYR A 163 12.47 10.17 -2.87
N ARG A 164 13.44 9.83 -3.71
CA ARG A 164 14.78 9.39 -3.31
C ARG A 164 15.54 10.45 -2.52
N ASP A 165 15.44 11.70 -2.94
CA ASP A 165 16.26 12.81 -2.45
C ASP A 165 15.59 13.63 -1.34
N LYS A 166 14.45 13.18 -0.82
CA LYS A 166 13.70 13.91 0.21
C LYS A 166 13.86 13.30 1.58
N PRO A 167 13.97 14.13 2.64
CA PRO A 167 13.99 13.63 4.01
C PRO A 167 12.70 12.88 4.32
N ARG A 168 12.84 11.70 4.90
CA ARG A 168 11.68 10.88 5.32
C ARG A 168 11.01 11.52 6.53
N PRO A 169 9.68 11.49 6.64
CA PRO A 169 8.98 11.87 7.85
C PRO A 169 9.46 10.99 9.01
N ARG A 170 9.56 11.60 10.20
CA ARG A 170 9.96 10.92 11.44
C ARG A 170 8.82 10.11 12.03
#